data_412245e0f152a2702e5758836c50969c
#
_entry.id   412245e0f152a2702e5758836c50969c
#
_cell.length_a   1.000
_cell.length_b   1.000
_cell.length_c   1.000
_cell.angle_alpha   90.00
_cell.angle_beta   90.00
_cell.angle_gamma   90.00
#
_symmetry.space_group_name_H-M   'P 1'
#
loop_
_entity.id
_entity.type
_entity.pdbx_description
1 polymer ?
#
loop_
_entity_poly.entity_id
_entity_poly.type
_entity_poly.pdbx_seq_one_letter_code
_entity_poly.pdbx_strand_id
1 'polypeptide(L)'
;KYLLIALLAASTAAHAQEYRFKDNPFESGGVSTDGKTFHINTTNSSGNLCILEGRLNNNVYRDGEGCEVRFTFARNKVNVTVPESAREACAGYCGLNAHFVDQYHRLPAACTESAAKNTAQRFQAAYRAKNYAQAAQIQQQYVNTCNGFMFITEQMHARNDLAVAYKN
;
A
#
# COMPACT_ATOMS: atom_id res chain seq x y z
N LYS A 1 -22.38 19.72 46.65
CA LYS A 1 -21.62 18.60 46.03
C LYS A 1 -21.66 18.77 44.52
N TYR A 2 -20.61 19.35 43.93
CA TYR A 2 -20.48 19.50 42.49
C TYR A 2 -19.68 18.32 41.95
N LEU A 3 -20.30 17.54 41.08
CA LEU A 3 -19.66 16.42 40.37
C LEU A 3 -18.91 17.00 39.17
N LEU A 4 -17.58 17.03 39.21
CA LEU A 4 -16.74 17.38 38.09
C LEU A 4 -16.66 16.15 37.16
N ILE A 5 -17.35 16.20 36.03
CA ILE A 5 -17.21 15.21 34.94
C ILE A 5 -15.98 15.62 34.13
N ALA A 6 -14.87 14.89 34.34
CA ALA A 6 -13.69 15.03 33.48
C ALA A 6 -13.97 14.35 32.12
N LEU A 7 -14.15 15.14 31.05
CA LEU A 7 -14.14 14.64 29.69
C LEU A 7 -12.71 14.23 29.31
N LEU A 8 -12.45 12.94 29.27
CA LEU A 8 -11.25 12.39 28.64
C LEU A 8 -11.41 12.53 27.12
N ALA A 9 -10.76 13.54 26.55
CA ALA A 9 -10.58 13.63 25.11
C ALA A 9 -9.60 12.53 24.67
N ALA A 10 -10.13 11.42 24.13
CA ALA A 10 -9.33 10.41 23.48
C ALA A 10 -8.76 11.01 22.18
N SER A 11 -7.51 11.42 22.19
CA SER A 11 -6.77 11.79 20.99
C SER A 11 -6.54 10.52 20.16
N THR A 12 -7.37 10.31 19.14
CA THR A 12 -7.11 9.29 18.13
C THR A 12 -5.89 9.75 17.33
N ALA A 13 -4.74 9.12 17.57
CA ALA A 13 -3.61 9.26 16.68
C ALA A 13 -4.08 8.85 15.26
N ALA A 14 -4.04 9.79 14.32
CA ALA A 14 -4.35 9.50 12.94
C ALA A 14 -3.24 8.58 12.40
N HIS A 15 -3.52 7.30 12.30
CA HIS A 15 -2.62 6.36 11.65
C HIS A 15 -2.61 6.65 10.15
N ALA A 16 -1.42 6.72 9.56
CA ALA A 16 -1.29 6.86 8.12
C ALA A 16 -2.03 5.71 7.42
N GLN A 17 -2.83 6.06 6.43
CA GLN A 17 -3.55 5.10 5.60
C GLN A 17 -2.67 4.74 4.41
N GLU A 18 -2.56 3.45 4.12
CA GLU A 18 -1.84 2.95 2.96
C GLU A 18 -2.81 2.61 1.82
N TYR A 19 -2.44 3.04 0.62
CA TYR A 19 -3.12 2.76 -0.64
C TYR A 19 -2.09 2.20 -1.61
N ARG A 20 -2.44 1.16 -2.35
CA ARG A 20 -1.55 0.46 -3.28
C ARG A 20 -2.20 0.33 -4.66
N PHE A 21 -1.37 0.09 -5.67
CA PHE A 21 -1.88 -0.46 -6.93
C PHE A 21 -2.70 -1.70 -6.65
N LYS A 22 -3.76 -1.88 -7.44
CA LYS A 22 -4.59 -3.08 -7.34
C LYS A 22 -4.80 -3.66 -8.73
N ASP A 23 -4.66 -4.98 -8.82
CA ASP A 23 -4.80 -5.75 -10.06
C ASP A 23 -3.80 -5.32 -11.15
N ASN A 24 -2.67 -4.72 -10.74
CA ASN A 24 -1.53 -4.38 -11.58
C ASN A 24 -0.26 -5.07 -11.04
N PRO A 25 0.06 -6.28 -11.53
CA PRO A 25 1.18 -7.06 -10.99
C PRO A 25 2.56 -6.58 -11.49
N PHE A 26 2.61 -5.60 -12.40
CA PHE A 26 3.85 -5.09 -12.98
C PHE A 26 4.32 -3.78 -12.35
N GLU A 27 3.55 -3.25 -11.43
CA GLU A 27 3.88 -2.07 -10.65
C GLU A 27 3.70 -2.34 -9.16
N SER A 28 4.54 -1.76 -8.35
CA SER A 28 4.49 -1.91 -6.91
C SER A 28 4.53 -0.55 -6.21
N GLY A 29 4.22 -0.55 -4.93
CA GLY A 29 4.18 0.67 -4.14
C GLY A 29 2.82 1.33 -4.10
N GLY A 30 2.80 2.62 -3.78
CA GLY A 30 1.54 3.36 -3.63
C GLY A 30 1.69 4.67 -2.88
N VAL A 31 0.65 5.00 -2.15
CA VAL A 31 0.50 6.24 -1.39
C VAL A 31 0.25 5.92 0.08
N SER A 32 1.00 6.54 0.97
CA SER A 32 0.67 6.61 2.40
C SER A 32 0.31 8.03 2.78
N THR A 33 -0.70 8.24 3.62
CA THR A 33 -1.14 9.57 4.04
C THR A 33 -1.94 9.55 5.33
N ASP A 34 -1.78 10.60 6.11
CA ASP A 34 -2.61 10.92 7.28
C ASP A 34 -3.66 12.02 6.98
N GLY A 35 -3.79 12.41 5.70
CA GLY A 35 -4.66 13.49 5.23
C GLY A 35 -4.03 14.87 5.29
N LYS A 36 -2.86 15.03 5.91
CA LYS A 36 -2.09 16.30 6.01
C LYS A 36 -0.74 16.18 5.32
N THR A 37 -0.13 15.02 5.41
CA THR A 37 1.11 14.67 4.75
C THR A 37 0.89 13.46 3.87
N PHE A 38 1.75 13.27 2.90
CA PHE A 38 1.73 12.09 2.04
C PHE A 38 3.15 11.68 1.68
N HIS A 39 3.28 10.41 1.35
CA HIS A 39 4.46 9.83 0.73
C HIS A 39 4.01 8.91 -0.39
N ILE A 40 4.51 9.16 -1.58
CA ILE A 40 4.36 8.30 -2.76
C ILE A 40 5.69 7.57 -2.96
N ASN A 41 5.62 6.26 -3.11
CA ASN A 41 6.73 5.44 -3.53
C ASN A 41 6.19 4.37 -4.47
N THR A 42 6.48 4.49 -5.75
CA THR A 42 6.05 3.54 -6.78
C THR A 42 7.24 3.04 -7.57
N THR A 43 7.13 1.82 -8.08
CA THR A 43 8.20 1.18 -8.85
C THR A 43 7.58 0.44 -10.02
N ASN A 44 8.09 0.66 -11.22
CA ASN A 44 7.68 -0.10 -12.41
C ASN A 44 8.44 -1.44 -12.54
N SER A 45 8.07 -2.27 -13.51
CA SER A 45 8.68 -3.58 -13.76
C SER A 45 10.17 -3.53 -14.13
N SER A 46 10.67 -2.37 -14.57
CA SER A 46 12.09 -2.14 -14.88
C SER A 46 12.90 -1.65 -13.66
N GLY A 47 12.26 -1.51 -12.49
CA GLY A 47 12.91 -1.06 -11.26
C GLY A 47 13.08 0.45 -11.15
N ASN A 48 12.49 1.24 -12.06
CA ASN A 48 12.50 2.69 -11.94
C ASN A 48 11.47 3.16 -10.93
N LEU A 49 11.86 4.15 -10.12
CA LEU A 49 11.11 4.64 -8.97
C LEU A 49 10.46 5.99 -9.26
N CYS A 50 9.31 6.25 -8.65
CA CYS A 50 8.84 7.59 -8.36
C CYS A 50 8.80 7.76 -6.84
N ILE A 51 9.44 8.81 -6.34
CA ILE A 51 9.42 9.15 -4.92
C ILE A 51 9.03 10.61 -4.78
N LEU A 52 7.94 10.86 -4.08
CA LEU A 52 7.44 12.19 -3.80
C LEU A 52 6.78 12.22 -2.42
N GLU A 53 7.14 13.20 -1.63
CA GLU A 53 6.55 13.41 -0.31
C GLU A 53 6.28 14.88 -0.04
N GLY A 54 5.36 15.18 0.85
CA GLY A 54 5.07 16.55 1.19
C GLY A 54 3.82 16.73 2.03
N ARG A 55 3.43 18.02 2.13
CA ARG A 55 2.20 18.41 2.85
C ARG A 55 1.08 18.71 1.87
N LEU A 56 -0.11 18.30 2.25
CA LEU A 56 -1.35 18.59 1.52
C LEU A 56 -2.00 19.87 2.04
N ASN A 57 -2.36 20.73 1.13
CA ASN A 57 -3.25 21.86 1.39
C ASN A 57 -4.52 21.66 0.56
N ASN A 58 -5.66 21.42 1.20
CA ASN A 58 -6.92 21.07 0.53
C ASN A 58 -6.76 19.93 -0.49
N ASN A 59 -6.07 18.86 -0.09
CA ASN A 59 -5.76 17.69 -0.93
C ASN A 59 -4.89 18.00 -2.17
N VAL A 60 -4.15 19.09 -2.16
CA VAL A 60 -3.23 19.47 -3.23
C VAL A 60 -1.84 19.67 -2.64
N TYR A 61 -0.85 19.12 -3.33
CA TYR A 61 0.57 19.38 -3.10
C TYR A 61 1.10 20.33 -4.18
N ARG A 62 1.99 21.25 -3.77
CA ARG A 62 2.79 22.09 -4.67
C ARG A 62 4.19 22.19 -4.10
N ASP A 63 5.20 21.97 -4.94
CA ASP A 63 6.61 22.06 -4.55
C ASP A 63 7.16 23.50 -4.60
N GLY A 64 6.45 24.42 -5.25
CA GLY A 64 6.92 25.79 -5.53
C GLY A 64 7.75 25.92 -6.81
N GLU A 65 8.11 24.79 -7.46
CA GLU A 65 8.91 24.75 -8.69
C GLU A 65 8.08 24.33 -9.93
N GLY A 66 6.78 24.18 -9.75
CA GLY A 66 5.82 23.92 -10.82
C GLY A 66 5.12 22.57 -10.76
N CYS A 67 5.57 21.63 -9.91
CA CYS A 67 4.83 20.38 -9.71
C CYS A 67 3.60 20.62 -8.83
N GLU A 68 2.43 20.25 -9.35
CA GLU A 68 1.18 20.21 -8.62
C GLU A 68 0.59 18.81 -8.70
N VAL A 69 0.29 18.21 -7.54
CA VAL A 69 -0.35 16.89 -7.43
C VAL A 69 -1.65 17.04 -6.66
N ARG A 70 -2.72 16.45 -7.20
CA ARG A 70 -4.07 16.48 -6.62
C ARG A 70 -4.49 15.10 -6.17
N PHE A 71 -5.06 15.02 -4.98
CA PHE A 71 -5.56 13.80 -4.37
C PHE A 71 -7.07 13.86 -4.23
N THR A 72 -7.78 12.90 -4.80
CA THR A 72 -9.22 12.76 -4.62
C THR A 72 -9.49 11.50 -3.81
N PHE A 73 -9.83 11.69 -2.53
CA PHE A 73 -10.10 10.59 -1.61
C PHE A 73 -11.53 10.09 -1.74
N ALA A 74 -11.70 8.79 -1.77
CA ALA A 74 -12.97 8.09 -1.65
C ALA A 74 -12.86 7.02 -0.54
N ARG A 75 -13.98 6.33 -0.23
CA ARG A 75 -14.03 5.40 0.91
C ARG A 75 -12.85 4.40 0.97
N ASN A 76 -12.51 3.80 -0.16
CA ASN A 76 -11.49 2.73 -0.23
C ASN A 76 -10.44 2.98 -1.31
N LYS A 77 -10.32 4.20 -1.79
CA LYS A 77 -9.38 4.55 -2.85
C LYS A 77 -8.97 6.01 -2.81
N VAL A 78 -7.82 6.30 -3.36
CA VAL A 78 -7.35 7.65 -3.65
C VAL A 78 -6.97 7.71 -5.13
N ASN A 79 -7.45 8.75 -5.81
CA ASN A 79 -7.05 9.06 -7.18
C ASN A 79 -6.01 10.18 -7.13
N VAL A 80 -4.83 9.93 -7.69
CA VAL A 80 -3.72 10.87 -7.77
C VAL A 80 -3.62 11.38 -9.19
N THR A 81 -3.69 12.70 -9.37
CA THR A 81 -3.66 13.34 -10.68
C THR A 81 -2.69 14.50 -10.71
N VAL A 82 -2.17 14.81 -11.89
CA VAL A 82 -1.30 15.93 -12.17
C VAL A 82 -1.93 16.73 -13.30
N PRO A 83 -2.16 18.06 -13.14
CA PRO A 83 -2.61 18.92 -14.22
C PRO A 83 -1.63 18.89 -15.40
N GLU A 84 -2.12 19.07 -16.62
CA GLU A 84 -1.28 19.09 -17.83
C GLU A 84 -0.10 20.06 -17.70
N SER A 85 -0.37 21.25 -17.17
CA SER A 85 0.65 22.32 -16.99
C SER A 85 1.76 21.97 -15.98
N ALA A 86 1.56 20.95 -15.14
CA ALA A 86 2.52 20.53 -14.11
C ALA A 86 3.24 19.21 -14.43
N ARG A 87 2.90 18.55 -15.56
CA ARG A 87 3.42 17.23 -15.90
C ARG A 87 4.95 17.19 -16.00
N GLU A 88 5.53 18.17 -16.70
CA GLU A 88 6.98 18.22 -16.90
C GLU A 88 7.72 18.38 -15.57
N ALA A 89 7.28 19.31 -14.71
CA ALA A 89 7.87 19.53 -13.40
C ALA A 89 7.72 18.29 -12.50
N CYS A 90 6.55 17.67 -12.50
CA CYS A 90 6.32 16.46 -11.71
C CYS A 90 7.08 15.22 -12.22
N ALA A 91 7.44 15.17 -13.50
CA ALA A 91 8.22 14.07 -14.07
C ALA A 91 9.62 13.96 -13.44
N GLY A 92 10.17 15.07 -12.90
CA GLY A 92 11.45 15.08 -12.19
C GLY A 92 11.51 14.19 -10.95
N TYR A 93 10.36 13.79 -10.39
CA TYR A 93 10.27 12.87 -9.26
C TYR A 93 10.27 11.40 -9.65
N CYS A 94 10.31 11.08 -10.94
CA CYS A 94 10.22 9.75 -11.48
C CYS A 94 11.42 9.37 -12.34
N GLY A 95 11.87 8.13 -12.23
CA GLY A 95 12.78 7.53 -13.19
C GLY A 95 12.10 7.19 -14.52
N LEU A 96 12.87 6.66 -15.45
CA LEU A 96 12.42 6.38 -16.82
C LEU A 96 11.18 5.49 -16.85
N ASN A 97 10.10 5.99 -17.49
CA ASN A 97 8.81 5.29 -17.63
C ASN A 97 8.14 4.90 -16.29
N ALA A 98 8.61 5.43 -15.15
CA ALA A 98 7.91 5.32 -13.90
C ALA A 98 6.84 6.41 -13.79
N HIS A 99 5.78 6.16 -13.07
CA HIS A 99 4.71 7.13 -12.82
C HIS A 99 4.05 6.90 -11.46
N PHE A 100 3.36 7.93 -11.00
CA PHE A 100 2.56 7.88 -9.77
C PHE A 100 1.11 8.37 -9.99
N VAL A 101 0.78 8.77 -11.20
CA VAL A 101 -0.58 9.23 -11.55
C VAL A 101 -1.44 8.00 -11.80
N ASP A 102 -2.27 7.65 -10.80
CA ASP A 102 -3.12 6.47 -10.86
C ASP A 102 -4.23 6.50 -9.79
N GLN A 103 -5.10 5.50 -9.82
CA GLN A 103 -6.05 5.19 -8.78
C GLN A 103 -5.51 4.09 -7.86
N TYR A 104 -5.22 4.43 -6.62
CA TYR A 104 -4.76 3.48 -5.61
C TYR A 104 -5.90 3.03 -4.72
N HIS A 105 -5.88 1.78 -4.32
CA HIS A 105 -6.86 1.18 -3.44
C HIS A 105 -6.31 1.01 -2.03
N ARG A 106 -7.18 1.24 -1.04
CA ARG A 106 -6.80 1.07 0.37
C ARG A 106 -6.30 -0.34 0.62
N LEU A 107 -5.09 -0.44 1.17
CA LEU A 107 -4.48 -1.72 1.47
C LEU A 107 -5.24 -2.38 2.64
N PRO A 108 -5.74 -3.62 2.48
CA PRO A 108 -6.32 -4.36 3.60
C PRO A 108 -5.29 -4.56 4.71
N ALA A 109 -5.72 -4.50 5.96
CA ALA A 109 -4.84 -4.70 7.12
C ALA A 109 -4.08 -6.04 7.07
N ALA A 110 -4.68 -7.07 6.49
CA ALA A 110 -4.04 -8.37 6.30
C ALA A 110 -2.92 -8.38 5.25
N CYS A 111 -2.81 -7.32 4.43
CA CYS A 111 -1.86 -7.21 3.32
C CYS A 111 -0.72 -6.22 3.59
N THR A 112 -0.68 -5.62 4.78
CA THR A 112 0.45 -4.78 5.21
C THR A 112 1.73 -5.61 5.32
N GLU A 113 2.88 -4.98 5.21
CA GLU A 113 4.18 -5.66 5.32
C GLU A 113 4.31 -6.47 6.62
N SER A 114 3.89 -5.88 7.75
CA SER A 114 3.93 -6.58 9.03
C SER A 114 3.00 -7.80 9.07
N ALA A 115 1.80 -7.71 8.49
CA ALA A 115 0.86 -8.81 8.40
C ALA A 115 1.35 -9.91 7.44
N ALA A 116 1.95 -9.54 6.31
CA ALA A 116 2.60 -10.46 5.37
C ALA A 116 3.72 -11.25 6.04
N LYS A 117 4.61 -10.55 6.77
CA LYS A 117 5.69 -11.19 7.55
C LYS A 117 5.15 -12.17 8.61
N ASN A 118 4.13 -11.77 9.35
CA ASN A 118 3.47 -12.65 10.33
C ASN A 118 2.86 -13.88 9.65
N THR A 119 2.20 -13.69 8.51
CA THR A 119 1.60 -14.80 7.74
C THR A 119 2.67 -15.77 7.26
N ALA A 120 3.78 -15.29 6.72
CA ALA A 120 4.91 -16.12 6.31
C ALA A 120 5.50 -16.91 7.48
N GLN A 121 5.66 -16.31 8.66
CA GLN A 121 6.14 -17.00 9.86
C GLN A 121 5.18 -18.12 10.30
N ARG A 122 3.88 -17.85 10.31
CA ARG A 122 2.86 -18.84 10.66
C ARG A 122 2.81 -19.99 9.65
N PHE A 123 2.91 -19.69 8.36
CA PHE A 123 3.02 -20.69 7.29
C PHE A 123 4.23 -21.60 7.53
N GLN A 124 5.42 -21.02 7.71
CA GLN A 124 6.66 -21.76 7.93
C GLN A 124 6.61 -22.63 9.19
N ALA A 125 6.01 -22.13 10.29
CA ALA A 125 5.87 -22.89 11.52
C ALA A 125 4.97 -24.12 11.31
N ALA A 126 3.81 -23.97 10.68
CA ALA A 126 2.91 -25.06 10.36
C ALA A 126 3.57 -26.08 9.41
N TYR A 127 4.25 -25.60 8.37
CA TYR A 127 4.94 -26.45 7.40
C TYR A 127 6.06 -27.28 8.04
N ARG A 128 6.93 -26.68 8.87
CA ARG A 128 7.98 -27.38 9.61
C ARG A 128 7.44 -28.42 10.59
N ALA A 129 6.29 -28.13 11.19
CA ALA A 129 5.57 -29.08 12.04
C ALA A 129 4.86 -30.19 11.25
N LYS A 130 5.00 -30.24 9.92
CA LYS A 130 4.33 -31.16 8.98
C LYS A 130 2.80 -31.05 9.02
N ASN A 131 2.27 -29.92 9.53
CA ASN A 131 0.84 -29.64 9.47
C ASN A 131 0.53 -28.92 8.14
N TYR A 132 0.60 -29.66 7.06
CA TYR A 132 0.50 -29.13 5.71
C TYR A 132 -0.90 -28.58 5.40
N ALA A 133 -1.94 -29.19 5.96
CA ALA A 133 -3.31 -28.69 5.82
C ALA A 133 -3.47 -27.28 6.41
N GLN A 134 -2.91 -27.04 7.60
CA GLN A 134 -2.92 -25.72 8.23
C GLN A 134 -2.03 -24.73 7.45
N ALA A 135 -0.86 -25.16 6.98
CA ALA A 135 0.02 -24.32 6.15
C ALA A 135 -0.71 -23.89 4.87
N ALA A 136 -1.35 -24.82 4.15
CA ALA A 136 -2.14 -24.53 2.96
C ALA A 136 -3.29 -23.56 3.25
N GLN A 137 -4.02 -23.73 4.35
CA GLN A 137 -5.11 -22.84 4.73
C GLN A 137 -4.63 -21.40 5.00
N ILE A 138 -3.52 -21.23 5.74
CA ILE A 138 -2.91 -19.91 6.01
C ILE A 138 -2.55 -19.22 4.70
N GLN A 139 -1.86 -19.93 3.83
CA GLN A 139 -1.38 -19.34 2.56
C GLN A 139 -2.51 -19.07 1.58
N GLN A 140 -3.51 -19.96 1.51
CA GLN A 140 -4.68 -19.76 0.66
C GLN A 140 -5.47 -18.49 1.06
N GLN A 141 -5.67 -18.30 2.37
CA GLN A 141 -6.34 -17.10 2.87
C GLN A 141 -5.57 -15.83 2.50
N TYR A 142 -4.24 -15.85 2.60
CA TYR A 142 -3.39 -14.72 2.24
C TYR A 142 -3.47 -14.43 0.74
N VAL A 143 -3.34 -15.44 -0.11
CA VAL A 143 -3.47 -15.30 -1.56
C VAL A 143 -4.85 -14.75 -1.93
N ASN A 144 -5.92 -15.30 -1.40
CA ASN A 144 -7.29 -14.83 -1.70
C ASN A 144 -7.52 -13.37 -1.33
N THR A 145 -6.87 -12.89 -0.26
CA THR A 145 -7.07 -11.53 0.24
C THR A 145 -6.14 -10.52 -0.44
N CYS A 146 -4.89 -10.90 -0.69
CA CYS A 146 -3.83 -9.96 -1.01
C CYS A 146 -3.30 -10.04 -2.45
N ASN A 147 -3.65 -11.09 -3.23
CA ASN A 147 -3.09 -11.29 -4.57
C ASN A 147 -3.20 -10.06 -5.48
N GLY A 148 -4.32 -9.32 -5.43
CA GLY A 148 -4.49 -8.12 -6.24
C GLY A 148 -3.61 -6.93 -5.85
N PHE A 149 -2.93 -6.99 -4.69
CA PHE A 149 -2.02 -5.96 -4.19
C PHE A 149 -0.54 -6.37 -4.26
N MET A 150 -0.26 -7.57 -4.76
CA MET A 150 1.08 -8.13 -4.85
C MET A 150 1.72 -7.84 -6.21
N PHE A 151 3.00 -7.53 -6.17
CA PHE A 151 3.84 -7.55 -7.37
C PHE A 151 3.98 -8.97 -7.92
N ILE A 152 4.29 -9.12 -9.21
CA ILE A 152 4.31 -10.43 -9.88
C ILE A 152 5.19 -11.47 -9.17
N THR A 153 6.36 -11.08 -8.67
CA THR A 153 7.25 -11.99 -7.95
C THR A 153 6.66 -12.43 -6.62
N GLU A 154 5.97 -11.54 -5.90
CA GLU A 154 5.28 -11.87 -4.64
C GLU A 154 4.13 -12.85 -4.90
N GLN A 155 3.35 -12.65 -5.98
CA GLN A 155 2.30 -13.58 -6.39
C GLN A 155 2.86 -14.97 -6.68
N MET A 156 3.99 -15.03 -7.40
CA MET A 156 4.67 -16.29 -7.72
C MET A 156 5.14 -17.01 -6.45
N HIS A 157 5.79 -16.30 -5.53
CA HIS A 157 6.22 -16.87 -4.25
C HIS A 157 5.04 -17.37 -3.42
N ALA A 158 4.00 -16.58 -3.27
CA ALA A 158 2.83 -16.94 -2.48
C ALA A 158 2.11 -18.19 -3.05
N ARG A 159 2.00 -18.30 -4.37
CA ARG A 159 1.41 -19.47 -5.04
C ARG A 159 2.30 -20.70 -4.98
N ASN A 160 3.63 -20.53 -5.06
CA ASN A 160 4.58 -21.64 -4.90
C ASN A 160 4.50 -22.23 -3.49
N ASP A 161 4.48 -21.41 -2.46
CA ASP A 161 4.33 -21.86 -1.08
C ASP A 161 3.02 -22.65 -0.89
N LEU A 162 1.93 -22.15 -1.47
CA LEU A 162 0.65 -22.85 -1.46
C LEU A 162 0.73 -24.22 -2.15
N ALA A 163 1.32 -24.28 -3.34
CA ALA A 163 1.48 -25.52 -4.10
C ALA A 163 2.34 -26.55 -3.35
N VAL A 164 3.42 -26.10 -2.71
CA VAL A 164 4.28 -26.98 -1.90
C VAL A 164 3.53 -27.53 -0.69
N ALA A 165 2.65 -26.74 -0.05
CA ALA A 165 1.84 -27.22 1.06
C ALA A 165 0.78 -28.26 0.63
N TYR A 166 0.20 -28.12 -0.57
CA TYR A 166 -0.77 -29.09 -1.11
C TYR A 166 -0.14 -30.40 -1.60
N LYS A 167 1.14 -30.37 -1.98
CA LYS A 167 1.84 -31.54 -2.50
C LYS A 167 2.17 -32.57 -1.42
N ASN A 168 2.25 -32.16 -0.17
CA ASN A 168 2.64 -33.00 0.98
C ASN A 168 1.43 -33.36 1.83
#